data_b54d2adfd2eae5a154e22c67e4b0609d
#
_entry.id   b54d2adfd2eae5a154e22c67e4b0609d
#
_cell.length_a   1.000
_cell.length_b   1.000
_cell.length_c   1.000
_cell.angle_alpha   90.00
_cell.angle_beta   90.00
_cell.angle_gamma   90.00
#
_symmetry.space_group_name_H-M   'P 1'
#
loop_
_entity.id
_entity.type
_entity.pdbx_description
1 polymer ?
#
loop_
_entity_poly.entity_id
_entity_poly.type
_entity_poly.pdbx_seq_one_letter_code
_entity_poly.pdbx_strand_id
1 'polypeptide(L)'
;MRSLTRQSPCAKMKLECSEDQMELQTADHLVLFGCIDNRKILCQCHWICSRKESRIMMELDVENSYYGQKAKKLFLEGYNCSQSVFLAFEDKYDMDHSMAMKLSSSFGGGMGRLREVCGAVSGMFMVAGLLYGYDEPKNFEEKSEHYARIQELAGEYRERNGSIVCREILGLGKGKVDPVPSRRTKEYYQKRPCPDLVAMAAAIMEEYIRENPLEG
;
A
#
# COMPACT_ATOMS: atom_id res chain seq x y z
N MET A 1 -0.70 8.66 -39.37
CA MET A 1 -1.11 8.95 -38.00
C MET A 1 -2.24 7.98 -37.62
N ARG A 2 -1.93 6.92 -36.85
CA ARG A 2 -2.92 5.96 -36.36
C ARG A 2 -3.04 6.18 -34.86
N SER A 3 -4.22 6.64 -34.39
CA SER A 3 -4.53 6.82 -33.00
C SER A 3 -4.74 5.44 -32.33
N LEU A 4 -3.89 5.11 -31.39
CA LEU A 4 -4.06 3.96 -30.49
C LEU A 4 -4.97 4.39 -29.33
N THR A 5 -6.26 4.12 -29.45
CA THR A 5 -7.17 4.17 -28.31
C THR A 5 -6.85 3.01 -27.37
N ARG A 6 -6.30 3.32 -26.19
CA ARG A 6 -6.17 2.36 -25.09
C ARG A 6 -7.57 1.98 -24.61
N GLN A 7 -7.99 0.76 -24.90
CA GLN A 7 -9.18 0.17 -24.29
C GLN A 7 -8.89 -0.20 -22.84
N SER A 8 -9.79 0.20 -21.94
CA SER A 8 -9.72 -0.11 -20.51
C SER A 8 -9.75 -1.63 -20.27
N PRO A 9 -9.06 -2.15 -19.22
CA PRO A 9 -9.06 -3.58 -18.90
C PRO A 9 -10.45 -4.19 -18.67
N CYS A 10 -11.43 -3.40 -18.24
CA CYS A 10 -12.82 -3.83 -18.03
C CYS A 10 -13.58 -4.13 -19.34
N ALA A 11 -13.18 -3.56 -20.48
CA ALA A 11 -13.87 -3.77 -21.76
C ALA A 11 -13.64 -5.17 -22.37
N LYS A 12 -12.78 -6.00 -21.80
CA LYS A 12 -12.47 -7.35 -22.29
C LYS A 12 -13.18 -8.49 -21.55
N MET A 13 -13.97 -8.20 -20.51
CA MET A 13 -14.75 -9.23 -19.84
C MET A 13 -16.13 -9.35 -20.49
N LYS A 14 -16.25 -10.23 -21.48
CA LYS A 14 -17.56 -10.77 -21.89
C LYS A 14 -17.92 -11.90 -20.93
N LEU A 15 -18.97 -11.68 -20.15
CA LEU A 15 -19.60 -12.73 -19.34
C LEU A 15 -20.54 -13.51 -20.25
N GLU A 16 -20.17 -14.73 -20.62
CA GLU A 16 -21.12 -15.74 -21.14
C GLU A 16 -21.59 -16.58 -19.95
N CYS A 17 -22.85 -16.39 -19.58
CA CYS A 17 -23.50 -17.18 -18.53
C CYS A 17 -24.17 -18.38 -19.15
N SER A 18 -23.67 -19.60 -18.92
CA SER A 18 -24.44 -20.84 -19.05
C SER A 18 -24.95 -21.26 -17.67
N GLU A 19 -26.14 -21.86 -17.63
CA GLU A 19 -26.94 -22.02 -16.40
C GLU A 19 -26.32 -22.86 -15.29
N ASP A 20 -25.16 -23.50 -15.48
CA ASP A 20 -24.58 -24.44 -14.49
C ASP A 20 -23.15 -24.17 -14.01
N GLN A 21 -22.36 -23.30 -14.65
CA GLN A 21 -21.00 -22.99 -14.18
C GLN A 21 -20.51 -21.65 -14.71
N MET A 22 -19.92 -20.85 -13.85
CA MET A 22 -19.26 -19.61 -14.20
C MET A 22 -17.76 -19.76 -14.01
N GLU A 23 -17.01 -19.80 -15.12
CA GLU A 23 -15.55 -19.80 -15.12
C GLU A 23 -15.03 -18.37 -15.37
N LEU A 24 -14.24 -17.85 -14.43
CA LEU A 24 -13.49 -16.60 -14.61
C LEU A 24 -12.07 -16.98 -15.06
N GLN A 25 -11.77 -16.75 -16.33
CA GLN A 25 -10.39 -16.88 -16.83
C GLN A 25 -9.66 -15.55 -16.69
N THR A 26 -8.75 -15.44 -15.74
CA THR A 26 -7.68 -14.43 -15.76
C THR A 26 -6.43 -15.08 -16.36
N ALA A 27 -5.59 -14.31 -17.03
CA ALA A 27 -4.49 -14.81 -17.84
C ALA A 27 -3.47 -15.71 -17.11
N ASP A 28 -3.55 -15.85 -15.77
CA ASP A 28 -2.56 -16.59 -14.98
C ASP A 28 -3.09 -17.52 -13.87
N HIS A 29 -4.40 -17.55 -13.55
CA HIS A 29 -4.92 -18.50 -12.55
C HIS A 29 -6.41 -18.81 -12.73
N LEU A 30 -6.73 -20.10 -12.75
CA LEU A 30 -8.09 -20.66 -12.72
C LEU A 30 -8.54 -20.74 -11.25
N VAL A 31 -9.52 -19.96 -10.86
CA VAL A 31 -10.14 -20.04 -9.52
C VAL A 31 -11.59 -20.44 -9.67
N LEU A 32 -11.93 -21.65 -9.19
CA LEU A 32 -13.30 -22.16 -9.12
C LEU A 32 -14.00 -21.59 -7.87
N PHE A 33 -15.02 -20.77 -8.07
CA PHE A 33 -15.93 -20.34 -6.99
C PHE A 33 -17.27 -21.04 -7.15
N GLY A 34 -17.70 -21.75 -6.11
CA GLY A 34 -19.05 -22.31 -6.01
C GLY A 34 -20.10 -21.18 -5.90
N CYS A 35 -21.20 -21.29 -6.64
CA CYS A 35 -22.31 -20.34 -6.64
C CYS A 35 -22.95 -20.19 -5.26
N ILE A 36 -22.71 -19.05 -4.61
CA ILE A 36 -23.54 -18.57 -3.50
C ILE A 36 -23.95 -17.14 -3.85
N ASP A 37 -25.24 -16.98 -4.16
CA ASP A 37 -25.96 -15.71 -4.40
C ASP A 37 -25.37 -14.72 -5.40
N ASN A 38 -25.66 -14.95 -6.69
CA ASN A 38 -25.19 -14.18 -7.85
C ASN A 38 -25.43 -12.65 -7.79
N ARG A 39 -26.37 -12.15 -6.98
CA ARG A 39 -26.68 -10.70 -6.93
C ARG A 39 -25.69 -9.93 -6.06
N LYS A 40 -25.18 -10.53 -4.99
CA LYS A 40 -24.20 -9.88 -4.11
C LYS A 40 -22.82 -9.82 -4.73
N ILE A 41 -22.40 -10.88 -5.46
CA ILE A 41 -21.08 -10.95 -6.11
C ILE A 41 -20.98 -9.94 -7.25
N LEU A 42 -22.02 -9.82 -8.10
CA LEU A 42 -22.06 -8.84 -9.19
C LEU A 42 -22.05 -7.39 -8.67
N CYS A 43 -22.74 -7.13 -7.56
CA CYS A 43 -22.76 -5.80 -6.95
C CYS A 43 -21.40 -5.44 -6.34
N GLN A 44 -20.73 -6.38 -5.68
CA GLN A 44 -19.39 -6.19 -5.09
C GLN A 44 -18.31 -6.01 -6.18
N CYS A 45 -18.34 -6.80 -7.24
CA CYS A 45 -17.39 -6.65 -8.35
C CYS A 45 -17.59 -5.32 -9.08
N HIS A 46 -18.82 -4.89 -9.31
CA HIS A 46 -19.11 -3.61 -9.95
C HIS A 46 -18.69 -2.43 -9.07
N TRP A 47 -18.93 -2.51 -7.77
CA TRP A 47 -18.56 -1.48 -6.81
C TRP A 47 -17.02 -1.36 -6.62
N ILE A 48 -16.30 -2.50 -6.57
CA ILE A 48 -14.83 -2.54 -6.53
C ILE A 48 -14.23 -2.02 -7.83
N CYS A 49 -14.79 -2.40 -8.98
CA CYS A 49 -14.31 -1.94 -10.29
C CYS A 49 -14.53 -0.43 -10.46
N SER A 50 -15.72 0.10 -10.11
CA SER A 50 -16.01 1.53 -10.21
C SER A 50 -15.18 2.38 -9.24
N ARG A 51 -14.92 1.90 -8.02
CA ARG A 51 -14.00 2.55 -7.08
C ARG A 51 -12.56 2.58 -7.59
N LYS A 52 -12.09 1.47 -8.17
CA LYS A 52 -10.74 1.39 -8.72
C LYS A 52 -10.55 2.32 -9.92
N GLU A 53 -11.54 2.43 -10.79
CA GLU A 53 -11.49 3.34 -11.93
C GLU A 53 -11.56 4.82 -11.50
N SER A 54 -12.38 5.18 -10.52
CA SER A 54 -12.43 6.55 -9.99
C SER A 54 -11.17 6.93 -9.22
N ARG A 55 -10.54 5.99 -8.52
CA ARG A 55 -9.31 6.21 -7.76
C ARG A 55 -8.08 6.40 -8.66
N ILE A 56 -8.01 5.69 -9.80
CA ILE A 56 -6.94 5.88 -10.80
C ILE A 56 -7.05 7.24 -11.49
N MET A 57 -8.25 7.83 -11.54
CA MET A 57 -8.51 9.14 -12.16
C MET A 57 -8.24 10.32 -11.20
N MET A 58 -8.17 10.09 -9.89
CA MET A 58 -7.74 11.12 -8.94
C MET A 58 -6.22 11.08 -8.78
N GLU A 59 -5.58 12.15 -9.17
CA GLU A 59 -4.14 12.34 -8.94
C GLU A 59 -3.90 12.48 -7.44
N LEU A 60 -3.10 11.56 -6.87
CA LEU A 60 -2.73 11.62 -5.45
C LEU A 60 -1.93 12.89 -5.21
N ASP A 61 -2.47 13.80 -4.46
CA ASP A 61 -1.82 15.07 -4.12
C ASP A 61 -0.87 14.91 -2.93
N VAL A 62 0.32 14.39 -3.23
CA VAL A 62 1.37 14.18 -2.22
C VAL A 62 1.88 15.50 -1.65
N GLU A 63 1.87 16.57 -2.45
CA GLU A 63 2.42 17.87 -2.04
C GLU A 63 1.54 18.55 -1.01
N ASN A 64 0.22 18.42 -1.11
CA ASN A 64 -0.74 18.98 -0.16
C ASN A 64 -1.20 17.99 0.92
N SER A 65 -0.73 16.73 0.88
CA SER A 65 -1.01 15.74 1.92
C SER A 65 -0.39 16.15 3.26
N TYR A 66 -1.20 16.32 4.29
CA TYR A 66 -0.73 16.66 5.64
C TYR A 66 0.21 15.58 6.20
N TYR A 67 -0.23 14.32 6.18
CA TYR A 67 0.57 13.21 6.68
C TYR A 67 1.76 12.90 5.76
N GLY A 68 1.63 13.11 4.45
CA GLY A 68 2.72 13.02 3.51
C GLY A 68 3.87 13.98 3.84
N GLN A 69 3.57 15.25 4.05
CA GLN A 69 4.57 16.25 4.41
C GLN A 69 5.14 16.03 5.82
N LYS A 70 4.33 15.61 6.79
CA LYS A 70 4.78 15.24 8.14
C LYS A 70 5.76 14.07 8.11
N ALA A 71 5.47 13.01 7.34
CA ALA A 71 6.37 11.87 7.16
C ALA A 71 7.69 12.27 6.47
N LYS A 72 7.63 13.09 5.43
CA LYS A 72 8.83 13.62 4.74
C LYS A 72 9.72 14.41 5.69
N LYS A 73 9.12 15.29 6.50
CA LYS A 73 9.83 16.08 7.53
C LYS A 73 10.53 15.16 8.53
N LEU A 74 9.84 14.20 9.12
CA LEU A 74 10.41 13.23 10.06
C LEU A 74 11.59 12.47 9.43
N PHE A 75 11.47 12.06 8.16
CA PHE A 75 12.56 11.40 7.46
C PHE A 75 13.79 12.29 7.33
N LEU A 76 13.63 13.56 7.03
CA LEU A 76 14.71 14.54 6.94
C LEU A 76 15.33 14.86 8.30
N GLU A 77 14.57 14.76 9.39
CA GLU A 77 15.04 14.89 10.78
C GLU A 77 15.84 13.67 11.28
N GLY A 78 15.89 12.58 10.50
CA GLY A 78 16.73 11.43 10.81
C GLY A 78 16.00 10.13 11.15
N TYR A 79 14.67 10.13 11.22
CA TYR A 79 13.88 8.91 11.40
C TYR A 79 14.05 7.98 10.20
N ASN A 80 13.97 6.67 10.39
CA ASN A 80 14.01 5.74 9.26
C ASN A 80 12.69 5.72 8.48
N CYS A 81 12.66 5.08 7.30
CA CYS A 81 11.48 5.11 6.42
C CYS A 81 10.20 4.65 7.11
N SER A 82 10.27 3.58 7.92
CA SER A 82 9.11 3.05 8.62
C SER A 82 8.67 3.94 9.77
N GLN A 83 9.62 4.41 10.59
CA GLN A 83 9.36 5.37 11.65
C GLN A 83 8.70 6.63 11.11
N SER A 84 9.19 7.17 10.01
CA SER A 84 8.69 8.41 9.42
C SER A 84 7.22 8.32 9.03
N VAL A 85 6.81 7.21 8.41
CA VAL A 85 5.41 7.01 8.03
C VAL A 85 4.56 6.70 9.27
N PHE A 86 5.00 5.77 10.11
CA PHE A 86 4.23 5.34 11.28
C PHE A 86 3.96 6.48 12.24
N LEU A 87 4.99 7.23 12.64
CA LEU A 87 4.89 8.37 13.55
C LEU A 87 4.17 9.59 12.95
N ALA A 88 4.06 9.68 11.63
CA ALA A 88 3.25 10.74 11.04
C ALA A 88 1.80 10.68 11.52
N PHE A 89 1.29 9.49 11.82
CA PHE A 89 -0.09 9.23 12.24
C PHE A 89 -0.25 9.05 13.76
N GLU A 90 0.68 9.53 14.59
CA GLU A 90 0.58 9.41 16.05
C GLU A 90 -0.72 9.98 16.63
N ASP A 91 -1.32 10.94 15.97
CA ASP A 91 -2.61 11.54 16.34
C ASP A 91 -3.82 10.63 16.06
N LYS A 92 -3.63 9.51 15.39
CA LYS A 92 -4.68 8.57 14.98
C LYS A 92 -4.76 7.31 15.84
N TYR A 93 -3.79 7.09 16.72
CA TYR A 93 -3.75 5.90 17.57
C TYR A 93 -3.19 6.24 18.96
N ASP A 94 -3.61 5.46 19.95
CA ASP A 94 -3.14 5.60 21.34
C ASP A 94 -1.95 4.65 21.59
N MET A 95 -0.73 5.16 21.35
CA MET A 95 0.52 4.43 21.65
C MET A 95 1.59 5.42 22.11
N ASP A 96 2.33 5.04 23.17
CA ASP A 96 3.47 5.82 23.63
C ASP A 96 4.52 6.01 22.52
N HIS A 97 5.02 7.25 22.38
CA HIS A 97 5.97 7.64 21.33
C HIS A 97 7.21 6.75 21.31
N SER A 98 7.79 6.43 22.48
CA SER A 98 8.98 5.58 22.57
C SER A 98 8.68 4.15 22.11
N MET A 99 7.46 3.64 22.40
CA MET A 99 7.03 2.33 21.94
C MET A 99 6.82 2.33 20.41
N ALA A 100 6.16 3.34 19.86
CA ALA A 100 5.97 3.51 18.43
C ALA A 100 7.32 3.57 17.69
N MET A 101 8.28 4.33 18.23
CA MET A 101 9.65 4.42 17.73
C MET A 101 10.36 3.06 17.68
N LYS A 102 10.29 2.30 18.79
CA LYS A 102 10.95 0.98 18.90
C LYS A 102 10.28 -0.03 17.96
N LEU A 103 8.96 -0.11 17.95
CA LEU A 103 8.20 -1.03 17.10
C LEU A 103 8.56 -0.85 15.62
N SER A 104 8.54 0.39 15.15
CA SER A 104 8.79 0.70 13.74
C SER A 104 10.28 0.69 13.36
N SER A 105 11.21 0.66 14.32
CA SER A 105 12.65 0.76 14.06
C SER A 105 13.20 -0.36 13.18
N SER A 106 12.69 -1.59 13.35
CA SER A 106 13.19 -2.79 12.66
C SER A 106 12.91 -2.81 11.15
N PHE A 107 11.95 -2.03 10.66
CA PHE A 107 11.51 -2.07 9.28
C PHE A 107 12.22 -1.04 8.38
N GLY A 108 13.05 -0.17 8.94
CA GLY A 108 13.83 0.80 8.18
C GLY A 108 14.78 0.15 7.17
N GLY A 109 14.94 0.77 5.98
CA GLY A 109 15.82 0.28 4.93
C GLY A 109 15.38 -1.04 4.30
N GLY A 110 14.11 -1.37 4.37
CA GLY A 110 13.52 -2.64 3.92
C GLY A 110 13.88 -3.77 4.88
N MET A 111 13.26 -3.77 6.05
CA MET A 111 13.44 -4.75 7.14
C MET A 111 14.91 -4.84 7.60
N GLY A 112 15.35 -3.83 8.37
CA GLY A 112 16.72 -3.82 8.94
C GLY A 112 17.83 -3.86 7.89
N ARG A 113 17.61 -3.23 6.71
CA ARG A 113 18.52 -3.20 5.54
C ARG A 113 18.64 -4.53 4.77
N LEU A 114 17.77 -5.50 5.00
CA LEU A 114 17.67 -6.69 4.13
C LEU A 114 17.25 -6.34 2.69
N ARG A 115 16.70 -5.12 2.50
CA ARG A 115 16.25 -4.61 1.20
C ARG A 115 15.04 -5.34 0.64
N GLU A 116 14.25 -5.92 1.54
CA GLU A 116 12.95 -6.53 1.25
C GLU A 116 11.86 -5.46 1.15
N VAL A 117 10.69 -5.62 1.77
CA VAL A 117 9.60 -4.64 1.69
C VAL A 117 10.08 -3.26 2.11
N CYS A 118 9.76 -2.22 1.33
CA CYS A 118 10.13 -0.84 1.61
C CYS A 118 9.62 -0.41 2.99
N GLY A 119 10.49 0.24 3.79
CA GLY A 119 10.13 0.68 5.13
C GLY A 119 8.95 1.67 5.14
N ALA A 120 8.77 2.47 4.08
CA ALA A 120 7.61 3.35 3.94
C ALA A 120 6.31 2.54 3.84
N VAL A 121 6.33 1.46 3.04
CA VAL A 121 5.20 0.53 2.92
C VAL A 121 4.95 -0.20 4.24
N SER A 122 6.00 -0.68 4.91
CA SER A 122 5.85 -1.32 6.22
C SER A 122 5.24 -0.37 7.26
N GLY A 123 5.65 0.91 7.26
CA GLY A 123 5.07 1.94 8.12
C GLY A 123 3.59 2.17 7.84
N MET A 124 3.21 2.25 6.57
CA MET A 124 1.82 2.35 6.11
C MET A 124 0.98 1.15 6.57
N PHE A 125 1.52 -0.07 6.45
CA PHE A 125 0.83 -1.28 6.91
C PHE A 125 0.66 -1.34 8.43
N MET A 126 1.61 -0.81 9.20
CA MET A 126 1.47 -0.71 10.66
C MET A 126 0.35 0.28 11.05
N VAL A 127 0.23 1.42 10.36
CA VAL A 127 -0.89 2.34 10.55
C VAL A 127 -2.21 1.64 10.21
N ALA A 128 -2.30 0.97 9.06
CA ALA A 128 -3.48 0.23 8.66
C ALA A 128 -3.85 -0.88 9.66
N GLY A 129 -2.84 -1.55 10.23
CA GLY A 129 -3.04 -2.58 11.25
C GLY A 129 -3.64 -2.04 12.56
N LEU A 130 -3.17 -0.86 13.00
CA LEU A 130 -3.72 -0.23 14.22
C LEU A 130 -5.14 0.31 14.02
N LEU A 131 -5.44 0.86 12.85
CA LEU A 131 -6.73 1.51 12.60
C LEU A 131 -7.82 0.55 12.13
N TYR A 132 -7.45 -0.52 11.43
CA TYR A 132 -8.40 -1.41 10.76
C TYR A 132 -8.07 -2.89 10.96
N GLY A 133 -7.14 -3.21 11.84
CA GLY A 133 -6.73 -4.57 12.11
C GLY A 133 -7.80 -5.37 12.84
N TYR A 134 -7.59 -6.66 12.96
CA TYR A 134 -8.42 -7.58 13.72
C TYR A 134 -7.67 -8.07 14.96
N ASP A 135 -8.39 -8.34 16.04
CA ASP A 135 -7.87 -8.84 17.31
C ASP A 135 -8.42 -10.24 17.67
N GLU A 136 -9.47 -10.72 16.95
CA GLU A 136 -9.97 -12.07 17.12
C GLU A 136 -9.30 -13.04 16.11
N PRO A 137 -8.38 -13.91 16.56
CA PRO A 137 -7.57 -14.74 15.66
C PRO A 137 -8.37 -15.80 14.88
N LYS A 138 -9.58 -16.13 15.33
CA LYS A 138 -10.46 -17.09 14.67
C LYS A 138 -11.47 -16.44 13.72
N ASN A 139 -11.58 -15.11 13.73
CA ASN A 139 -12.47 -14.40 12.82
C ASN A 139 -11.88 -14.38 11.41
N PHE A 140 -12.32 -15.32 10.59
CA PHE A 140 -11.85 -15.49 9.22
C PHE A 140 -12.26 -14.31 8.31
N GLU A 141 -13.42 -13.73 8.56
CA GLU A 141 -13.95 -12.63 7.74
C GLU A 141 -13.13 -11.36 7.94
N GLU A 142 -12.96 -10.90 9.17
CA GLU A 142 -12.13 -9.73 9.49
C GLU A 142 -10.68 -9.89 9.02
N LYS A 143 -10.12 -11.09 9.20
CA LYS A 143 -8.78 -11.41 8.71
C LYS A 143 -8.69 -11.27 7.20
N SER A 144 -9.67 -11.79 6.47
CA SER A 144 -9.71 -11.73 5.01
C SER A 144 -9.87 -10.29 4.50
N GLU A 145 -10.73 -9.51 5.14
CA GLU A 145 -10.92 -8.09 4.83
C GLU A 145 -9.65 -7.29 5.08
N HIS A 146 -8.98 -7.54 6.21
CA HIS A 146 -7.73 -6.86 6.50
C HIS A 146 -6.63 -7.21 5.49
N TYR A 147 -6.50 -8.47 5.09
CA TYR A 147 -5.54 -8.88 4.07
C TYR A 147 -5.83 -8.24 2.71
N ALA A 148 -7.11 -8.13 2.32
CA ALA A 148 -7.50 -7.44 1.11
C ALA A 148 -7.10 -5.95 1.15
N ARG A 149 -7.30 -5.28 2.28
CA ARG A 149 -6.88 -3.89 2.53
C ARG A 149 -5.37 -3.71 2.37
N ILE A 150 -4.58 -4.60 2.97
CA ILE A 150 -3.11 -4.56 2.85
C ILE A 150 -2.68 -4.76 1.38
N GLN A 151 -3.32 -5.66 0.64
CA GLN A 151 -3.04 -5.87 -0.78
C GLN A 151 -3.42 -4.67 -1.65
N GLU A 152 -4.52 -4.00 -1.34
CA GLU A 152 -4.96 -2.78 -2.00
C GLU A 152 -3.93 -1.65 -1.82
N LEU A 153 -3.54 -1.35 -0.59
CA LEU A 153 -2.53 -0.35 -0.26
C LEU A 153 -1.17 -0.66 -0.91
N ALA A 154 -0.76 -1.94 -0.90
CA ALA A 154 0.45 -2.39 -1.58
C ALA A 154 0.36 -2.22 -3.10
N GLY A 155 -0.80 -2.50 -3.67
CA GLY A 155 -1.08 -2.34 -5.10
C GLY A 155 -0.94 -0.89 -5.53
N GLU A 156 -1.58 0.03 -4.82
CA GLU A 156 -1.52 1.45 -5.11
C GLU A 156 -0.10 2.01 -5.03
N TYR A 157 0.64 1.65 -3.97
CA TYR A 157 2.03 2.06 -3.87
C TYR A 157 2.89 1.47 -5.01
N ARG A 158 2.66 0.22 -5.40
CA ARG A 158 3.37 -0.44 -6.51
C ARG A 158 3.06 0.21 -7.85
N GLU A 159 1.82 0.55 -8.12
CA GLU A 159 1.42 1.21 -9.38
C GLU A 159 2.16 2.54 -9.58
N ARG A 160 2.42 3.28 -8.49
CA ARG A 160 3.11 4.58 -8.53
C ARG A 160 4.64 4.47 -8.56
N ASN A 161 5.21 3.42 -7.95
CA ASN A 161 6.67 3.28 -7.78
C ASN A 161 7.28 2.08 -8.53
N GLY A 162 6.47 1.30 -9.24
CA GLY A 162 6.91 0.08 -9.94
C GLY A 162 7.09 -1.13 -9.03
N SER A 163 7.33 -0.94 -7.74
CA SER A 163 7.54 -2.02 -6.77
C SER A 163 7.24 -1.59 -5.33
N ILE A 164 7.05 -2.55 -4.43
CA ILE A 164 7.07 -2.36 -2.98
C ILE A 164 8.38 -2.82 -2.35
N VAL A 165 9.30 -3.38 -3.12
CA VAL A 165 10.56 -3.96 -2.63
C VAL A 165 11.65 -2.90 -2.64
N CYS A 166 12.25 -2.64 -1.48
CA CYS A 166 13.27 -1.62 -1.28
C CYS A 166 14.45 -1.74 -2.25
N ARG A 167 14.90 -2.96 -2.52
CA ARG A 167 15.99 -3.25 -3.46
C ARG A 167 15.67 -2.81 -4.87
N GLU A 168 14.47 -3.11 -5.33
CA GLU A 168 13.99 -2.81 -6.68
C GLU A 168 13.79 -1.31 -6.87
N ILE A 169 13.09 -0.66 -5.93
CA ILE A 169 12.85 0.79 -5.96
C ILE A 169 14.17 1.58 -6.00
N LEU A 170 15.20 1.10 -5.30
CA LEU A 170 16.50 1.76 -5.24
C LEU A 170 17.48 1.31 -6.34
N GLY A 171 17.08 0.41 -7.25
CA GLY A 171 17.93 -0.12 -8.30
C GLY A 171 19.18 -0.84 -7.79
N LEU A 172 19.08 -1.50 -6.61
CA LEU A 172 20.22 -2.19 -6.00
C LEU A 172 20.36 -3.61 -6.53
N GLY A 173 21.57 -4.02 -6.86
CA GLY A 173 21.90 -5.38 -7.31
C GLY A 173 21.63 -6.44 -6.23
N LYS A 174 21.61 -7.71 -6.66
CA LYS A 174 21.53 -8.86 -5.77
C LYS A 174 22.90 -9.07 -5.09
N GLY A 175 23.01 -8.70 -3.82
CA GLY A 175 24.27 -8.84 -3.09
C GLY A 175 24.02 -8.80 -1.58
N LYS A 176 25.05 -9.22 -0.81
CA LYS A 176 25.06 -9.09 0.65
C LYS A 176 25.00 -7.61 1.01
N VAL A 177 24.12 -7.25 1.91
CA VAL A 177 23.96 -5.87 2.37
C VAL A 177 24.63 -5.71 3.73
N ASP A 178 25.46 -4.69 3.85
CA ASP A 178 26.07 -4.28 5.11
C ASP A 178 24.96 -3.77 6.07
N PRO A 179 24.89 -4.24 7.33
CA PRO A 179 23.93 -3.75 8.31
C PRO A 179 24.19 -2.30 8.74
N VAL A 180 25.39 -1.77 8.53
CA VAL A 180 25.75 -0.39 8.92
C VAL A 180 24.95 0.62 8.12
N PRO A 181 24.17 1.51 8.79
CA PRO A 181 23.38 2.51 8.09
C PRO A 181 24.28 3.56 7.41
N SER A 182 23.91 4.00 6.21
CA SER A 182 24.62 5.08 5.54
C SER A 182 24.40 6.40 6.29
N ARG A 183 25.47 7.18 6.43
CA ARG A 183 25.35 8.55 6.97
C ARG A 183 24.44 9.38 6.07
N ARG A 184 23.57 10.18 6.67
CA ARG A 184 22.62 11.03 5.96
C ARG A 184 23.26 12.38 5.67
N THR A 185 24.00 12.42 4.56
CA THR A 185 24.64 13.64 4.03
C THR A 185 23.75 14.26 2.94
N LYS A 186 24.10 15.45 2.48
CA LYS A 186 23.41 16.11 1.36
C LYS A 186 23.41 15.23 0.11
N GLU A 187 24.52 14.56 -0.17
CA GLU A 187 24.67 13.63 -1.30
C GLU A 187 23.80 12.37 -1.14
N TYR A 188 23.58 11.91 0.09
CA TYR A 188 22.65 10.81 0.37
C TYR A 188 21.24 11.14 -0.10
N TYR A 189 20.74 12.31 0.26
CA TYR A 189 19.38 12.74 -0.12
C TYR A 189 19.25 13.02 -1.61
N GLN A 190 20.29 13.52 -2.27
CA GLN A 190 20.28 13.75 -3.72
C GLN A 190 20.20 12.44 -4.54
N LYS A 191 20.72 11.34 -4.00
CA LYS A 191 20.80 10.04 -4.70
C LYS A 191 19.65 9.10 -4.37
N ARG A 192 18.80 9.44 -3.42
CA ARG A 192 17.76 8.52 -2.92
C ARG A 192 16.40 9.17 -2.90
N PRO A 193 15.39 8.53 -3.52
CA PRO A 193 14.01 9.05 -3.53
C PRO A 193 13.26 8.82 -2.21
N CYS A 194 13.95 8.34 -1.16
CA CYS A 194 13.31 7.95 0.09
C CYS A 194 12.45 9.03 0.75
N PRO A 195 12.82 10.34 0.73
CA PRO A 195 11.93 11.39 1.25
C PRO A 195 10.57 11.44 0.54
N ASP A 196 10.56 11.26 -0.78
CA ASP A 196 9.34 11.27 -1.58
C ASP A 196 8.55 9.96 -1.43
N LEU A 197 9.26 8.84 -1.29
CA LEU A 197 8.66 7.53 -1.03
C LEU A 197 7.92 7.45 0.30
N VAL A 198 8.42 8.07 1.37
CA VAL A 198 7.74 8.13 2.66
C VAL A 198 6.54 9.08 2.61
N ALA A 199 6.68 10.22 1.91
CA ALA A 199 5.57 11.14 1.69
C ALA A 199 4.42 10.46 0.94
N MET A 200 4.75 9.74 -0.13
CA MET A 200 3.76 9.03 -0.94
C MET A 200 3.04 7.94 -0.16
N ALA A 201 3.76 7.10 0.62
CA ALA A 201 3.13 6.08 1.45
C ALA A 201 2.16 6.68 2.48
N ALA A 202 2.55 7.80 3.09
CA ALA A 202 1.69 8.49 4.04
C ALA A 202 0.48 9.15 3.35
N ALA A 203 0.66 9.74 2.16
CA ALA A 203 -0.44 10.32 1.39
C ALA A 203 -1.46 9.26 0.94
N ILE A 204 -1.01 8.09 0.50
CA ILE A 204 -1.87 6.95 0.19
C ILE A 204 -2.70 6.54 1.41
N MET A 205 -2.06 6.45 2.58
CA MET A 205 -2.76 6.09 3.82
C MET A 205 -3.75 7.17 4.25
N GLU A 206 -3.41 8.44 4.11
CA GLU A 206 -4.31 9.56 4.39
C GLU A 206 -5.55 9.51 3.51
N GLU A 207 -5.38 9.28 2.21
CA GLU A 207 -6.49 9.12 1.29
C GLU A 207 -7.35 7.91 1.63
N TYR A 208 -6.71 6.78 1.96
CA TYR A 208 -7.42 5.58 2.40
C TYR A 208 -8.29 5.84 3.64
N ILE A 209 -7.78 6.54 4.66
CA ILE A 209 -8.53 6.91 5.89
C ILE A 209 -9.71 7.82 5.53
N ARG A 210 -9.52 8.78 4.63
CA ARG A 210 -10.59 9.68 4.20
C ARG A 210 -11.75 8.96 3.52
N GLU A 211 -11.43 7.94 2.70
CA GLU A 211 -12.41 7.14 1.98
C GLU A 211 -13.07 6.06 2.83
N ASN A 212 -12.40 5.63 3.89
CA ASN A 212 -12.84 4.60 4.80
C ASN A 212 -12.81 5.14 6.25
N PRO A 213 -13.75 6.03 6.60
CA PRO A 213 -13.77 6.63 7.93
C PRO A 213 -13.91 5.53 9.00
N LEU A 214 -13.18 5.69 10.11
CA LEU A 214 -13.29 4.80 11.26
C LEU A 214 -14.68 4.98 11.87
N GLU A 215 -15.35 3.86 12.13
CA GLU A 215 -16.58 3.89 12.93
C GLU A 215 -16.20 4.32 14.35
N GLY A 216 -16.81 5.42 14.83
CA GLY A 216 -16.54 6.01 16.14
C GLY A 216 -17.10 5.22 17.31
#